data_bfe8dd746531deb400d28d28fdbb17aa
#
_entry.id   bfe8dd746531deb400d28d28fdbb17aa
#
_cell.length_a   1.000
_cell.length_b   1.000
_cell.length_c   1.000
_cell.angle_alpha   90.00
_cell.angle_beta   90.00
_cell.angle_gamma   90.00
#
_symmetry.space_group_name_H-M   'P 1'
#
loop_
_entity.id
_entity.type
_entity.pdbx_description
1 polymer ?
#
loop_
_entity_poly.entity_id
_entity_poly.type
_entity_poly.pdbx_seq_one_letter_code
_entity_poly.pdbx_strand_id
1 'polypeptide(L)'
;MQTKLDDISKIIKEQIKNYRNKTEQDEVGYVISVGDGIAKVHGIDKCRASELLEFSNGTYGMAQNLEETYVSAVLLGTDVGIGEGSLVKRTGRVVSVPVGPAMIGRVVDALGNPVDGKGPIEAAEFRPIERKAAGIIERKSVSVPLQTGIKAIDSMIPIGRGQRELIIGDRQTGKTVIATDTIINQKGKDVICIYVAIGQKQSTVTGVVDTLTKHGAMAYTIVVAATASESAPLQYIAPYAGCTMGEFFMDEGKDVLIVYDDLSKHAVAYRALSLLIRRPPGREAYPGDVFYLHSRLLERAARIAPEYGGGSLTALPIIETQAGDVSAYIPTNVISITDGQIFLETELFHAGVRPAVNPGISVSRVGGNAQIKAMKKVSGPLKLLYSQYRELQSFAQFGSDLDADTKARLAQGERIVAVLKQDKTSPVAVELQVAILYAVVHDMLADVPVEKIPDFEKELFEYLVATEDELLASIRETGTLTDETTKKLEEAINTCKERFTK
;
A
#
# COMPACT_ATOMS: atom_id res chain seq x y z
N MET A 1 -21.52 24.70 73.16
CA MET A 1 -21.94 25.05 71.80
C MET A 1 -20.76 25.29 70.85
N GLN A 2 -19.61 25.74 71.35
CA GLN A 2 -18.41 25.98 70.54
C GLN A 2 -17.76 24.67 69.95
N THR A 3 -17.79 23.57 70.74
CA THR A 3 -17.18 22.28 70.34
C THR A 3 -17.86 21.63 69.11
N LYS A 4 -19.16 21.85 68.86
CA LYS A 4 -19.86 21.33 67.67
C LYS A 4 -19.55 22.12 66.38
N LEU A 5 -19.20 23.40 66.50
CA LEU A 5 -18.84 24.25 65.37
C LEU A 5 -17.39 23.95 64.85
N ASP A 6 -16.51 23.60 65.79
CA ASP A 6 -15.12 23.21 65.42
C ASP A 6 -15.06 21.83 64.72
N ASP A 7 -15.94 20.90 65.17
CA ASP A 7 -16.06 19.58 64.51
C ASP A 7 -16.69 19.69 63.11
N ILE A 8 -17.69 20.54 62.92
CA ILE A 8 -18.29 20.81 61.64
C ILE A 8 -17.26 21.50 60.69
N SER A 9 -16.48 22.43 61.22
CA SER A 9 -15.44 23.12 60.50
C SER A 9 -14.30 22.18 60.06
N LYS A 10 -13.94 21.15 60.87
CA LYS A 10 -13.02 20.10 60.54
C LYS A 10 -13.55 19.18 59.44
N ILE A 11 -14.81 18.76 59.55
CA ILE A 11 -15.47 17.90 58.55
C ILE A 11 -15.56 18.63 57.21
N ILE A 12 -15.92 19.92 57.20
CA ILE A 12 -15.95 20.72 55.98
C ILE A 12 -14.54 20.90 55.38
N LYS A 13 -13.53 21.13 56.24
CA LYS A 13 -12.14 21.21 55.77
C LYS A 13 -11.62 19.86 55.20
N GLU A 14 -11.99 18.75 55.82
CA GLU A 14 -11.68 17.42 55.30
C GLU A 14 -12.44 17.13 54.00
N GLN A 15 -13.72 17.49 53.91
CA GLN A 15 -14.47 17.37 52.65
C GLN A 15 -13.92 18.27 51.53
N ILE A 16 -13.50 19.50 51.86
CA ILE A 16 -12.85 20.40 50.91
C ILE A 16 -11.46 19.84 50.46
N LYS A 17 -10.72 19.24 51.40
CA LYS A 17 -9.45 18.59 51.10
C LYS A 17 -9.64 17.35 50.24
N ASN A 18 -10.67 16.56 50.52
CA ASN A 18 -11.07 15.42 49.69
C ASN A 18 -11.70 15.86 48.39
N TYR A 19 -12.34 17.02 48.31
CA TYR A 19 -12.84 17.59 47.07
C TYR A 19 -11.70 18.09 46.16
N ARG A 20 -10.58 18.58 46.74
CA ARG A 20 -9.36 18.89 45.98
C ARG A 20 -8.65 17.64 45.43
N ASN A 21 -8.77 16.51 46.15
CA ASN A 21 -8.28 15.23 45.60
C ASN A 21 -9.20 14.63 44.53
N LYS A 22 -10.47 15.07 44.44
CA LYS A 22 -11.37 14.67 43.33
C LYS A 22 -10.95 15.23 41.97
N THR A 23 -10.17 16.33 41.95
CA THR A 23 -9.65 16.87 40.69
C THR A 23 -8.55 16.00 40.08
N GLU A 24 -7.91 15.12 40.84
CA GLU A 24 -7.04 14.06 40.30
C GLU A 24 -7.82 12.78 39.93
N GLN A 25 -9.05 12.60 40.40
CA GLN A 25 -9.92 11.46 40.10
C GLN A 25 -10.71 11.59 38.79
N ASP A 26 -10.71 12.77 38.17
CA ASP A 26 -11.34 12.99 36.85
C ASP A 26 -10.64 12.23 35.68
N GLU A 27 -9.58 11.50 35.95
CA GLU A 27 -8.83 10.68 34.98
C GLU A 27 -9.15 9.18 35.06
N VAL A 28 -10.01 8.77 36.00
CA VAL A 28 -10.36 7.37 36.26
C VAL A 28 -11.85 7.16 36.13
N GLY A 29 -12.23 6.17 35.35
CA GLY A 29 -13.61 5.72 35.19
C GLY A 29 -13.76 4.23 35.45
N TYR A 30 -14.97 3.74 35.26
CA TYR A 30 -15.35 2.34 35.50
C TYR A 30 -16.06 1.76 34.28
N VAL A 31 -15.79 0.50 34.01
CA VAL A 31 -16.49 -0.25 32.96
C VAL A 31 -17.92 -0.51 33.42
N ILE A 32 -18.92 -0.08 32.61
CA ILE A 32 -20.33 -0.39 32.80
C ILE A 32 -20.68 -1.74 32.17
N SER A 33 -20.14 -2.00 31.00
CA SER A 33 -20.31 -3.26 30.27
C SER A 33 -19.15 -3.50 29.32
N VAL A 34 -18.81 -4.75 29.12
CA VAL A 34 -17.77 -5.19 28.16
C VAL A 34 -18.29 -6.41 27.40
N GLY A 35 -17.96 -6.47 26.12
CA GLY A 35 -18.28 -7.60 25.25
C GLY A 35 -17.87 -7.32 23.80
N ASP A 36 -17.50 -8.37 23.09
CA ASP A 36 -17.12 -8.31 21.66
C ASP A 36 -16.00 -7.27 21.37
N GLY A 37 -15.08 -7.05 22.32
CA GLY A 37 -13.99 -6.10 22.18
C GLY A 37 -14.38 -4.63 22.34
N ILE A 38 -15.59 -4.35 22.86
CA ILE A 38 -16.08 -3.00 23.19
C ILE A 38 -16.31 -2.91 24.68
N ALA A 39 -15.79 -1.84 25.29
CA ALA A 39 -16.08 -1.48 26.66
C ALA A 39 -16.84 -0.15 26.72
N LYS A 40 -17.89 -0.08 27.53
CA LYS A 40 -18.56 1.19 27.91
C LYS A 40 -18.02 1.66 29.25
N VAL A 41 -17.50 2.85 29.28
CA VAL A 41 -16.81 3.42 30.45
C VAL A 41 -17.54 4.66 30.92
N HIS A 42 -17.83 4.72 32.21
CA HIS A 42 -18.45 5.87 32.88
C HIS A 42 -17.41 6.62 33.72
N GLY A 43 -17.60 7.93 33.91
CA GLY A 43 -16.77 8.76 34.79
C GLY A 43 -15.50 9.32 34.16
N ILE A 44 -15.40 9.31 32.82
CA ILE A 44 -14.31 9.91 32.04
C ILE A 44 -14.83 11.02 31.12
N ASP A 45 -15.57 11.95 31.67
CA ASP A 45 -16.32 12.97 30.91
C ASP A 45 -15.43 13.93 30.10
N LYS A 46 -14.14 14.04 30.45
CA LYS A 46 -13.15 14.85 29.71
C LYS A 46 -12.40 14.06 28.65
N CYS A 47 -12.78 12.79 28.38
CA CYS A 47 -12.17 11.95 27.37
C CYS A 47 -12.35 12.55 25.97
N ARG A 48 -11.31 12.42 25.15
CA ARG A 48 -11.32 12.87 23.76
C ARG A 48 -11.53 11.70 22.81
N ALA A 49 -12.09 11.97 21.66
CA ALA A 49 -12.14 10.96 20.59
C ALA A 49 -10.73 10.49 20.23
N SER A 50 -10.58 9.18 19.99
CA SER A 50 -9.30 8.51 19.73
C SER A 50 -8.29 8.56 20.91
N GLU A 51 -8.72 8.97 22.11
CA GLU A 51 -7.87 8.92 23.30
C GLU A 51 -7.60 7.47 23.71
N LEU A 52 -6.36 7.20 24.07
CA LEU A 52 -5.93 5.90 24.60
C LEU A 52 -6.35 5.77 26.07
N LEU A 53 -7.03 4.69 26.39
CA LEU A 53 -7.48 4.35 27.73
C LEU A 53 -6.74 3.09 28.21
N GLU A 54 -6.29 3.07 29.45
CA GLU A 54 -5.62 1.93 30.07
C GLU A 54 -6.59 1.21 31.00
N PHE A 55 -6.81 -0.08 30.76
CA PHE A 55 -7.66 -0.94 31.57
C PHE A 55 -6.86 -1.65 32.66
N SER A 56 -7.55 -2.09 33.73
CA SER A 56 -6.93 -2.70 34.90
C SER A 56 -6.12 -3.97 34.63
N ASN A 57 -6.37 -4.65 33.52
CA ASN A 57 -5.60 -5.82 33.08
C ASN A 57 -4.36 -5.47 32.23
N GLY A 58 -4.05 -4.19 32.03
CA GLY A 58 -2.98 -3.70 31.17
C GLY A 58 -3.33 -3.61 29.68
N THR A 59 -4.56 -3.99 29.28
CA THR A 59 -5.03 -3.80 27.90
C THR A 59 -5.32 -2.31 27.66
N TYR A 60 -5.02 -1.84 26.45
CA TYR A 60 -5.40 -0.52 26.01
C TYR A 60 -6.70 -0.55 25.21
N GLY A 61 -7.44 0.55 25.29
CA GLY A 61 -8.62 0.80 24.46
C GLY A 61 -8.55 2.18 23.83
N MET A 62 -9.27 2.36 22.75
CA MET A 62 -9.39 3.63 22.04
C MET A 62 -10.83 4.15 22.18
N ALA A 63 -10.99 5.36 22.67
CA ALA A 63 -12.29 6.03 22.77
C ALA A 63 -12.84 6.32 21.36
N GLN A 64 -14.03 5.78 21.04
CA GLN A 64 -14.65 5.93 19.71
C GLN A 64 -15.90 6.80 19.72
N ASN A 65 -16.86 6.49 20.61
CA ASN A 65 -18.07 7.27 20.75
C ASN A 65 -18.09 7.92 22.13
N LEU A 66 -18.28 9.23 22.13
CA LEU A 66 -18.45 10.03 23.36
C LEU A 66 -19.94 10.32 23.51
N GLU A 67 -20.58 9.56 24.39
CA GLU A 67 -21.99 9.74 24.73
C GLU A 67 -22.14 10.62 26.00
N GLU A 68 -23.33 11.10 26.27
CA GLU A 68 -23.55 12.01 27.36
C GLU A 68 -23.22 11.40 28.74
N THR A 69 -23.41 10.11 28.92
CA THR A 69 -23.23 9.41 30.20
C THR A 69 -22.13 8.36 30.21
N TYR A 70 -21.59 7.98 29.04
CA TYR A 70 -20.53 7.00 28.93
C TYR A 70 -19.70 7.21 27.65
N VAL A 71 -18.51 6.63 27.65
CA VAL A 71 -17.64 6.56 26.49
C VAL A 71 -17.59 5.11 26.00
N SER A 72 -17.85 4.88 24.71
CA SER A 72 -17.61 3.58 24.09
C SER A 72 -16.15 3.50 23.62
N ALA A 73 -15.40 2.60 24.23
CA ALA A 73 -14.01 2.33 23.91
C ALA A 73 -13.87 0.97 23.21
N VAL A 74 -13.06 0.97 22.16
CA VAL A 74 -12.70 -0.23 21.39
C VAL A 74 -11.41 -0.79 21.98
N LEU A 75 -11.40 -2.05 22.40
CA LEU A 75 -10.25 -2.69 23.02
C LEU A 75 -9.20 -3.03 21.95
N LEU A 76 -7.97 -2.61 22.19
CA LEU A 76 -6.80 -2.87 21.35
C LEU A 76 -6.04 -4.13 21.83
N GLY A 77 -6.76 -5.13 22.30
CA GLY A 77 -6.22 -6.37 22.84
C GLY A 77 -7.33 -7.29 23.34
N THR A 78 -6.99 -8.14 24.31
CA THR A 78 -7.96 -9.06 24.91
C THR A 78 -8.86 -8.37 25.92
N ASP A 79 -10.11 -8.78 25.97
CA ASP A 79 -11.08 -8.39 27.00
C ASP A 79 -11.05 -9.30 28.24
N VAL A 80 -10.21 -10.34 28.23
CA VAL A 80 -10.07 -11.27 29.35
C VAL A 80 -9.58 -10.52 30.61
N GLY A 81 -10.33 -10.65 31.68
CA GLY A 81 -10.03 -9.96 32.95
C GLY A 81 -10.61 -8.55 33.07
N ILE A 82 -11.33 -8.07 32.05
CA ILE A 82 -12.10 -6.84 32.12
C ILE A 82 -13.56 -7.22 32.38
N GLY A 83 -14.17 -6.64 33.42
CA GLY A 83 -15.57 -6.84 33.78
C GLY A 83 -16.22 -5.56 34.24
N GLU A 84 -17.52 -5.62 34.57
CA GLU A 84 -18.24 -4.49 35.16
C GLU A 84 -17.53 -4.04 36.44
N GLY A 85 -17.36 -2.73 36.60
CA GLY A 85 -16.64 -2.14 37.72
C GLY A 85 -15.12 -2.12 37.59
N SER A 86 -14.54 -2.70 36.53
CA SER A 86 -13.10 -2.61 36.27
C SER A 86 -12.67 -1.16 36.06
N LEU A 87 -11.55 -0.80 36.69
CA LEU A 87 -10.97 0.54 36.57
C LEU A 87 -10.42 0.80 35.18
N VAL A 88 -10.67 2.01 34.67
CA VAL A 88 -10.15 2.51 33.42
C VAL A 88 -9.50 3.87 33.66
N LYS A 89 -8.25 4.00 33.24
CA LYS A 89 -7.48 5.23 33.41
C LYS A 89 -7.35 5.93 32.06
N ARG A 90 -7.61 7.23 32.04
CA ARG A 90 -7.29 8.09 30.91
C ARG A 90 -5.79 8.28 30.82
N THR A 91 -5.23 8.19 29.62
CA THR A 91 -3.80 8.47 29.39
C THR A 91 -3.54 9.91 28.97
N GLY A 92 -4.58 10.66 28.58
CA GLY A 92 -4.47 12.00 28.02
C GLY A 92 -3.79 12.04 26.64
N ARG A 93 -3.44 10.88 26.09
CA ARG A 93 -2.76 10.73 24.80
C ARG A 93 -3.67 10.01 23.79
N VAL A 94 -3.58 10.41 22.52
CA VAL A 94 -4.20 9.67 21.42
C VAL A 94 -3.37 8.44 21.07
N VAL A 95 -3.98 7.46 20.41
CA VAL A 95 -3.26 6.26 19.94
C VAL A 95 -2.06 6.68 19.09
N SER A 96 -0.89 6.26 19.50
CA SER A 96 0.39 6.62 18.90
C SER A 96 1.25 5.38 18.68
N VAL A 97 2.12 5.41 17.68
CA VAL A 97 3.04 4.32 17.34
C VAL A 97 4.48 4.80 17.33
N PRO A 98 5.44 3.89 17.62
CA PRO A 98 6.85 4.19 17.49
C PRO A 98 7.20 4.46 16.02
N VAL A 99 8.10 5.41 15.79
CA VAL A 99 8.58 5.80 14.47
C VAL A 99 10.09 5.95 14.46
N GLY A 100 10.70 5.93 13.30
CA GLY A 100 12.11 6.17 13.12
C GLY A 100 12.91 4.98 12.56
N PRO A 101 14.22 5.15 12.37
CA PRO A 101 15.08 4.14 11.73
C PRO A 101 15.13 2.78 12.43
N ALA A 102 14.88 2.74 13.75
CA ALA A 102 14.84 1.50 14.53
C ALA A 102 13.71 0.54 14.08
N MET A 103 12.72 1.05 13.36
CA MET A 103 11.62 0.25 12.81
C MET A 103 12.00 -0.51 11.53
N ILE A 104 13.03 -0.07 10.81
CA ILE A 104 13.44 -0.68 9.53
C ILE A 104 13.95 -2.11 9.77
N GLY A 105 13.51 -3.05 8.95
CA GLY A 105 13.87 -4.46 9.05
C GLY A 105 13.06 -5.25 10.08
N ARG A 106 12.06 -4.62 10.71
CA ARG A 106 11.24 -5.21 11.76
C ARG A 106 9.85 -5.60 11.25
N VAL A 107 9.29 -6.62 11.90
CA VAL A 107 7.87 -6.98 11.77
C VAL A 107 7.20 -6.63 13.09
N VAL A 108 6.18 -5.78 13.00
CA VAL A 108 5.47 -5.23 14.16
C VAL A 108 3.96 -5.43 14.05
N ASP A 109 3.28 -5.38 15.19
CA ASP A 109 1.81 -5.34 15.23
C ASP A 109 1.27 -3.93 14.90
N ALA A 110 -0.04 -3.75 14.96
CA ALA A 110 -0.71 -2.48 14.68
C ALA A 110 -0.38 -1.37 15.70
N LEU A 111 0.15 -1.69 16.86
CA LEU A 111 0.60 -0.74 17.89
C LEU A 111 2.10 -0.46 17.81
N GLY A 112 2.82 -1.12 16.88
CA GLY A 112 4.26 -1.00 16.71
C GLY A 112 5.10 -1.90 17.63
N ASN A 113 4.48 -2.86 18.33
CA ASN A 113 5.20 -3.84 19.12
C ASN A 113 5.86 -4.89 18.20
N PRO A 114 7.10 -5.32 18.46
CA PRO A 114 7.76 -6.32 17.65
C PRO A 114 7.11 -7.70 17.80
N VAL A 115 6.89 -8.37 16.66
CA VAL A 115 6.36 -9.75 16.58
C VAL A 115 7.32 -10.70 15.87
N ASP A 116 8.52 -10.22 15.54
CA ASP A 116 9.55 -10.93 14.77
C ASP A 116 10.55 -11.72 15.63
N GLY A 117 10.40 -11.71 16.94
CA GLY A 117 11.30 -12.39 17.86
C GLY A 117 12.70 -11.77 17.99
N LYS A 118 12.95 -10.59 17.40
CA LYS A 118 14.25 -9.91 17.44
C LYS A 118 14.47 -9.00 18.64
N GLY A 119 13.63 -9.12 19.67
CA GLY A 119 13.69 -8.29 20.88
C GLY A 119 12.99 -6.92 20.73
N PRO A 120 13.00 -6.12 21.81
CA PRO A 120 12.33 -4.82 21.85
C PRO A 120 12.91 -3.84 20.83
N ILE A 121 12.10 -2.85 20.45
CA ILE A 121 12.49 -1.75 19.56
C ILE A 121 12.69 -0.51 20.42
N GLU A 122 13.90 0.03 20.41
CA GLU A 122 14.22 1.30 21.07
C GLU A 122 13.89 2.47 20.12
N ALA A 123 12.63 2.84 20.08
CA ALA A 123 12.18 3.98 19.30
C ALA A 123 12.39 5.29 20.09
N ALA A 124 12.99 6.27 19.45
CA ALA A 124 13.23 7.58 20.05
C ALA A 124 11.98 8.47 20.07
N GLU A 125 11.03 8.24 19.17
CA GLU A 125 9.85 9.08 18.96
C GLU A 125 8.58 8.23 18.78
N PHE A 126 7.45 8.78 19.27
CA PHE A 126 6.11 8.24 19.06
C PHE A 126 5.25 9.31 18.39
N ARG A 127 4.51 8.93 17.35
CA ARG A 127 3.60 9.82 16.64
C ARG A 127 2.16 9.31 16.66
N PRO A 128 1.16 10.21 16.74
CA PRO A 128 -0.24 9.84 16.63
C PRO A 128 -0.53 9.15 15.28
N ILE A 129 -1.36 8.11 15.31
CA ILE A 129 -1.75 7.40 14.08
C ILE A 129 -2.71 8.23 13.21
N GLU A 130 -3.47 9.13 13.79
CA GLU A 130 -4.34 10.06 13.11
C GLU A 130 -3.62 11.40 12.92
N ARG A 131 -3.40 11.78 11.67
CA ARG A 131 -2.77 13.04 11.28
C ARG A 131 -3.52 13.63 10.10
N LYS A 132 -3.62 14.94 10.06
CA LYS A 132 -4.13 15.66 8.90
C LYS A 132 -3.14 15.54 7.74
N ALA A 133 -3.65 15.23 6.55
CA ALA A 133 -2.86 15.19 5.33
C ALA A 133 -2.23 16.56 5.01
N ALA A 134 -1.09 16.56 4.31
CA ALA A 134 -0.43 17.76 3.83
C ALA A 134 -1.39 18.66 3.04
N GLY A 135 -1.30 19.97 3.26
CA GLY A 135 -2.11 20.97 2.58
C GLY A 135 -1.76 21.13 1.09
N ILE A 136 -2.58 21.88 0.35
CA ILE A 136 -2.38 22.09 -1.10
C ILE A 136 -1.06 22.79 -1.40
N ILE A 137 -0.66 23.75 -0.57
CA ILE A 137 0.56 24.53 -0.76
C ILE A 137 1.82 23.68 -0.49
N GLU A 138 1.73 22.73 0.41
CA GLU A 138 2.84 21.84 0.79
C GLU A 138 3.14 20.77 -0.27
N ARG A 139 2.21 20.52 -1.19
CA ARG A 139 2.31 19.48 -2.21
C ARG A 139 3.00 19.97 -3.47
N LYS A 140 3.74 19.06 -4.09
CA LYS A 140 4.31 19.21 -5.43
C LYS A 140 3.70 18.20 -6.39
N SER A 141 3.55 18.57 -7.65
CA SER A 141 3.09 17.64 -8.69
C SER A 141 4.01 16.42 -8.82
N VAL A 142 3.41 15.26 -8.99
CA VAL A 142 4.11 13.99 -9.18
C VAL A 142 4.76 13.97 -10.57
N SER A 143 6.08 13.81 -10.63
CA SER A 143 6.87 13.83 -11.87
C SER A 143 8.13 12.96 -11.83
N VAL A 144 8.39 12.28 -10.70
CA VAL A 144 9.54 11.37 -10.58
C VAL A 144 9.01 9.94 -10.60
N PRO A 145 9.52 9.06 -11.47
CA PRO A 145 9.05 7.69 -11.55
C PRO A 145 9.37 6.89 -10.28
N LEU A 146 8.42 6.08 -9.85
CA LEU A 146 8.63 4.95 -8.95
C LEU A 146 8.58 3.70 -9.81
N GLN A 147 9.74 3.15 -10.13
CA GLN A 147 9.85 1.99 -11.00
C GLN A 147 9.48 0.74 -10.23
N THR A 148 8.51 -0.01 -10.76
CA THR A 148 8.06 -1.27 -10.16
C THR A 148 8.96 -2.44 -10.53
N GLY A 149 9.70 -2.33 -11.62
CA GLY A 149 10.46 -3.42 -12.23
C GLY A 149 9.59 -4.38 -13.03
N ILE A 150 8.31 -4.07 -13.19
CA ILE A 150 7.34 -4.89 -13.92
C ILE A 150 7.07 -4.22 -15.27
N LYS A 151 7.47 -4.89 -16.34
CA LYS A 151 7.41 -4.36 -17.72
C LYS A 151 6.02 -3.83 -18.10
N ALA A 152 4.98 -4.58 -17.79
CA ALA A 152 3.60 -4.21 -18.12
C ALA A 152 3.14 -2.94 -17.38
N ILE A 153 3.60 -2.72 -16.15
CA ILE A 153 3.21 -1.57 -15.32
C ILE A 153 4.05 -0.35 -15.70
N ASP A 154 5.38 -0.47 -15.66
CA ASP A 154 6.28 0.65 -15.91
C ASP A 154 6.10 1.24 -17.33
N SER A 155 5.71 0.40 -18.30
CA SER A 155 5.46 0.87 -19.66
C SER A 155 4.07 1.46 -19.88
N MET A 156 3.00 0.83 -19.37
CA MET A 156 1.62 1.20 -19.72
C MET A 156 0.86 1.94 -18.63
N ILE A 157 1.22 1.73 -17.36
CA ILE A 157 0.53 2.27 -16.18
C ILE A 157 1.58 2.77 -15.18
N PRO A 158 2.40 3.76 -15.57
CA PRO A 158 3.54 4.19 -14.76
C PRO A 158 3.08 4.83 -13.45
N ILE A 159 3.87 4.58 -12.39
CA ILE A 159 3.64 5.10 -11.05
C ILE A 159 4.70 6.15 -10.73
N GLY A 160 4.29 7.28 -10.18
CA GLY A 160 5.18 8.33 -9.72
C GLY A 160 5.32 8.37 -8.20
N ARG A 161 6.44 8.88 -7.72
CA ARG A 161 6.70 9.08 -6.28
C ARG A 161 5.73 10.10 -5.71
N GLY A 162 4.92 9.66 -4.73
CA GLY A 162 3.82 10.45 -4.15
C GLY A 162 2.44 10.17 -4.74
N GLN A 163 2.33 9.25 -5.70
CA GLN A 163 1.07 8.83 -6.31
C GLN A 163 0.37 7.77 -5.45
N ARG A 164 -0.96 7.71 -5.58
CA ARG A 164 -1.81 6.64 -5.06
C ARG A 164 -2.29 5.80 -6.23
N GLU A 165 -1.75 4.61 -6.39
CA GLU A 165 -2.12 3.70 -7.48
C GLU A 165 -2.75 2.43 -6.91
N LEU A 166 -4.01 2.19 -7.24
CA LEU A 166 -4.78 1.06 -6.75
C LEU A 166 -4.40 -0.22 -7.50
N ILE A 167 -4.17 -1.31 -6.77
CA ILE A 167 -4.07 -2.66 -7.34
C ILE A 167 -5.39 -3.38 -7.05
N ILE A 168 -6.15 -3.72 -8.09
CA ILE A 168 -7.50 -4.26 -7.95
C ILE A 168 -7.69 -5.52 -8.80
N GLY A 169 -8.42 -6.50 -8.27
CA GLY A 169 -8.73 -7.74 -8.96
C GLY A 169 -9.22 -8.83 -8.00
N ASP A 170 -9.66 -9.96 -8.55
CA ASP A 170 -10.17 -11.09 -7.79
C ASP A 170 -9.10 -11.77 -6.93
N ARG A 171 -9.50 -12.71 -6.09
CA ARG A 171 -8.57 -13.52 -5.29
C ARG A 171 -7.57 -14.25 -6.19
N GLN A 172 -6.33 -14.36 -5.73
CA GLN A 172 -5.26 -15.12 -6.37
C GLN A 172 -4.88 -14.64 -7.80
N THR A 173 -5.20 -13.42 -8.18
CA THR A 173 -4.79 -12.83 -9.47
C THR A 173 -3.38 -12.24 -9.46
N GLY A 174 -2.67 -12.29 -8.33
CA GLY A 174 -1.28 -11.82 -8.22
C GLY A 174 -1.11 -10.43 -7.64
N LYS A 175 -2.14 -9.83 -6.99
CA LYS A 175 -2.05 -8.48 -6.39
C LYS A 175 -0.87 -8.31 -5.43
N THR A 176 -0.76 -9.21 -4.46
CA THR A 176 0.35 -9.23 -3.49
C THR A 176 1.71 -9.41 -4.16
N VAL A 177 1.78 -10.20 -5.25
CA VAL A 177 3.02 -10.40 -6.01
C VAL A 177 3.50 -9.10 -6.63
N ILE A 178 2.61 -8.33 -7.27
CA ILE A 178 2.95 -7.01 -7.82
C ILE A 178 3.50 -6.09 -6.73
N ALA A 179 2.85 -6.06 -5.56
CA ALA A 179 3.29 -5.23 -4.45
C ALA A 179 4.67 -5.66 -3.92
N THR A 180 4.91 -6.97 -3.74
CA THR A 180 6.20 -7.49 -3.25
C THR A 180 7.31 -7.29 -4.28
N ASP A 181 7.05 -7.50 -5.56
CA ASP A 181 8.03 -7.28 -6.62
C ASP A 181 8.41 -5.79 -6.73
N THR A 182 7.43 -4.90 -6.55
CA THR A 182 7.69 -3.46 -6.48
C THR A 182 8.60 -3.10 -5.29
N ILE A 183 8.39 -3.70 -4.11
CA ILE A 183 9.27 -3.53 -2.95
C ILE A 183 10.67 -4.06 -3.24
N ILE A 184 10.79 -5.26 -3.81
CA ILE A 184 12.09 -5.87 -4.16
C ILE A 184 12.86 -4.97 -5.12
N ASN A 185 12.18 -4.36 -6.07
CA ASN A 185 12.80 -3.46 -7.05
C ASN A 185 13.30 -2.13 -6.47
N GLN A 186 12.96 -1.77 -5.23
CA GLN A 186 13.46 -0.55 -4.58
C GLN A 186 14.88 -0.68 -4.03
N LYS A 187 15.49 -1.86 -4.09
CA LYS A 187 16.87 -2.08 -3.64
C LYS A 187 17.84 -1.10 -4.31
N GLY A 188 18.55 -0.31 -3.49
CA GLY A 188 19.53 0.67 -3.97
C GLY A 188 18.94 1.95 -4.59
N LYS A 189 17.64 2.20 -4.41
CA LYS A 189 16.94 3.39 -4.97
C LYS A 189 16.55 4.43 -3.93
N ASP A 190 17.08 4.32 -2.71
CA ASP A 190 16.80 5.20 -1.55
C ASP A 190 15.30 5.37 -1.26
N VAL A 191 14.55 4.28 -1.39
CA VAL A 191 13.13 4.24 -1.05
C VAL A 191 12.93 3.33 0.15
N ILE A 192 12.31 3.86 1.21
CA ILE A 192 11.90 3.08 2.37
C ILE A 192 10.54 2.47 2.08
N CYS A 193 10.40 1.18 2.31
CA CYS A 193 9.18 0.45 2.03
C CYS A 193 8.44 0.09 3.31
N ILE A 194 7.11 0.12 3.25
CA ILE A 194 6.23 -0.34 4.33
C ILE A 194 5.20 -1.28 3.74
N TYR A 195 5.11 -2.48 4.28
CA TYR A 195 4.09 -3.44 3.92
C TYR A 195 3.12 -3.63 5.08
N VAL A 196 1.87 -3.23 4.88
CA VAL A 196 0.81 -3.35 5.88
C VAL A 196 -0.09 -4.51 5.52
N ALA A 197 -0.02 -5.60 6.27
CA ALA A 197 -0.89 -6.77 6.14
C ALA A 197 -2.15 -6.56 7.00
N ILE A 198 -3.32 -6.56 6.37
CA ILE A 198 -4.60 -6.30 7.04
C ILE A 198 -5.51 -7.49 6.87
N GLY A 199 -5.83 -8.19 7.96
CA GLY A 199 -6.71 -9.36 7.94
C GLY A 199 -6.21 -10.52 7.08
N GLN A 200 -4.92 -10.57 6.76
CA GLN A 200 -4.29 -11.65 6.02
C GLN A 200 -4.04 -12.87 6.92
N LYS A 201 -4.00 -14.07 6.34
CA LYS A 201 -3.58 -15.26 7.08
C LYS A 201 -2.12 -15.11 7.52
N GLN A 202 -1.81 -15.55 8.74
CA GLN A 202 -0.44 -15.49 9.26
C GLN A 202 0.57 -16.17 8.33
N SER A 203 0.21 -17.32 7.74
CA SER A 203 1.05 -18.01 6.76
C SER A 203 1.34 -17.19 5.51
N THR A 204 0.40 -16.36 5.06
CA THR A 204 0.60 -15.44 3.92
C THR A 204 1.59 -14.34 4.30
N VAL A 205 1.43 -13.74 5.47
CA VAL A 205 2.35 -12.69 5.97
C VAL A 205 3.77 -13.25 6.12
N THR A 206 3.91 -14.44 6.71
CA THR A 206 5.20 -15.14 6.82
C THR A 206 5.83 -15.36 5.45
N GLY A 207 5.06 -15.83 4.46
CA GLY A 207 5.55 -16.02 3.10
C GLY A 207 6.03 -14.74 2.42
N VAL A 208 5.38 -13.60 2.68
CA VAL A 208 5.83 -12.28 2.20
C VAL A 208 7.15 -11.88 2.88
N VAL A 209 7.22 -11.99 4.20
CA VAL A 209 8.45 -11.67 4.97
C VAL A 209 9.63 -12.54 4.52
N ASP A 210 9.40 -13.83 4.32
CA ASP A 210 10.43 -14.77 3.81
C ASP A 210 10.90 -14.37 2.40
N THR A 211 9.98 -13.99 1.52
CA THR A 211 10.31 -13.54 0.17
C THR A 211 11.12 -12.26 0.20
N LEU A 212 10.71 -11.26 0.97
CA LEU A 212 11.45 -10.00 1.13
C LEU A 212 12.84 -10.23 1.77
N THR A 213 12.94 -11.14 2.73
CA THR A 213 14.20 -11.50 3.38
C THR A 213 15.17 -12.15 2.39
N LYS A 214 14.71 -13.14 1.61
CA LYS A 214 15.51 -13.83 0.60
C LYS A 214 16.11 -12.89 -0.45
N HIS A 215 15.39 -11.82 -0.80
CA HIS A 215 15.85 -10.83 -1.77
C HIS A 215 16.59 -9.64 -1.13
N GLY A 216 16.79 -9.67 0.20
CA GLY A 216 17.45 -8.61 0.93
C GLY A 216 16.62 -7.33 1.09
N ALA A 217 15.32 -7.38 0.78
CA ALA A 217 14.44 -6.23 0.82
C ALA A 217 14.04 -5.81 2.25
N MET A 218 14.17 -6.70 3.23
CA MET A 218 13.94 -6.34 4.64
C MET A 218 14.91 -5.28 5.16
N ALA A 219 16.06 -5.10 4.53
CA ALA A 219 17.03 -4.07 4.94
C ALA A 219 16.50 -2.63 4.81
N TYR A 220 15.44 -2.41 4.04
CA TYR A 220 14.79 -1.11 3.84
C TYR A 220 13.26 -1.18 3.98
N THR A 221 12.73 -2.26 4.58
CA THR A 221 11.29 -2.49 4.68
C THR A 221 10.85 -2.64 6.14
N ILE A 222 9.71 -2.02 6.47
CA ILE A 222 8.97 -2.22 7.73
C ILE A 222 7.72 -3.05 7.38
N VAL A 223 7.42 -4.08 8.17
CA VAL A 223 6.18 -4.87 8.01
C VAL A 223 5.29 -4.62 9.21
N VAL A 224 4.06 -4.16 8.96
CA VAL A 224 3.02 -3.98 9.97
C VAL A 224 1.98 -5.08 9.76
N ALA A 225 1.82 -5.96 10.73
CA ALA A 225 0.94 -7.13 10.61
C ALA A 225 -0.24 -7.03 11.57
N ALA A 226 -1.45 -6.95 11.01
CA ALA A 226 -2.71 -7.19 11.71
C ALA A 226 -3.40 -8.37 11.02
N THR A 227 -3.09 -9.58 11.49
CA THR A 227 -3.53 -10.82 10.84
C THR A 227 -5.02 -11.09 11.04
N ALA A 228 -5.55 -12.10 10.35
CA ALA A 228 -6.96 -12.49 10.46
C ALA A 228 -7.35 -13.00 11.85
N SER A 229 -6.38 -13.38 12.69
CA SER A 229 -6.59 -13.77 14.09
C SER A 229 -6.65 -12.58 15.05
N GLU A 230 -6.22 -11.40 14.60
CA GLU A 230 -6.30 -10.19 15.39
C GLU A 230 -7.72 -9.63 15.44
N SER A 231 -8.01 -8.89 16.50
CA SER A 231 -9.31 -8.23 16.64
C SER A 231 -9.56 -7.17 15.57
N ALA A 232 -10.82 -6.90 15.25
CA ALA A 232 -11.19 -5.88 14.27
C ALA A 232 -10.60 -4.48 14.58
N PRO A 233 -10.50 -4.02 15.84
CA PRO A 233 -9.81 -2.78 16.18
C PRO A 233 -8.36 -2.71 15.71
N LEU A 234 -7.59 -3.77 15.90
CA LEU A 234 -6.18 -3.81 15.46
C LEU A 234 -6.06 -3.79 13.94
N GLN A 235 -6.95 -4.50 13.22
CA GLN A 235 -7.02 -4.43 11.77
C GLN A 235 -7.43 -3.04 11.27
N TYR A 236 -8.28 -2.33 12.03
CA TYR A 236 -8.70 -0.96 11.71
C TYR A 236 -7.55 0.05 11.83
N ILE A 237 -6.73 -0.02 12.90
CA ILE A 237 -5.66 0.96 13.12
C ILE A 237 -4.38 0.67 12.32
N ALA A 238 -4.16 -0.58 11.90
CA ALA A 238 -2.92 -1.00 11.22
C ALA A 238 -2.51 -0.14 10.03
N PRO A 239 -3.39 0.21 9.05
CA PRO A 239 -2.99 1.04 7.94
C PRO A 239 -2.62 2.47 8.35
N TYR A 240 -3.27 3.03 9.37
CA TYR A 240 -2.90 4.35 9.90
C TYR A 240 -1.55 4.30 10.63
N ALA A 241 -1.29 3.23 11.37
CA ALA A 241 0.00 2.99 12.03
C ALA A 241 1.15 2.94 10.99
N GLY A 242 1.00 2.12 9.95
CA GLY A 242 1.97 2.03 8.86
C GLY A 242 2.16 3.37 8.14
N CYS A 243 1.06 4.09 7.87
CA CYS A 243 1.12 5.42 7.27
C CYS A 243 1.92 6.40 8.11
N THR A 244 1.70 6.44 9.42
CA THR A 244 2.44 7.30 10.35
C THR A 244 3.93 6.96 10.39
N MET A 245 4.29 5.68 10.36
CA MET A 245 5.69 5.26 10.24
C MET A 245 6.32 5.76 8.94
N GLY A 246 5.57 5.73 7.83
CA GLY A 246 6.02 6.25 6.52
C GLY A 246 6.16 7.76 6.50
N GLU A 247 5.22 8.48 7.08
CA GLU A 247 5.25 9.95 7.14
C GLU A 247 6.45 10.48 7.91
N PHE A 248 6.94 9.75 8.90
CA PHE A 248 8.18 10.12 9.59
C PHE A 248 9.34 10.30 8.61
N PHE A 249 9.54 9.33 7.73
CA PHE A 249 10.61 9.39 6.72
C PHE A 249 10.32 10.41 5.61
N MET A 250 9.06 10.56 5.21
CA MET A 250 8.64 11.59 4.26
C MET A 250 8.94 13.00 4.80
N ASP A 251 8.67 13.24 6.08
CA ASP A 251 8.98 14.51 6.75
C ASP A 251 10.49 14.77 6.84
N GLU A 252 11.32 13.71 6.85
CA GLU A 252 12.79 13.81 6.75
C GLU A 252 13.31 14.00 5.31
N GLY A 253 12.43 14.18 4.34
CA GLY A 253 12.79 14.38 2.94
C GLY A 253 13.08 13.11 2.16
N LYS A 254 12.75 11.93 2.70
CA LYS A 254 12.95 10.62 2.04
C LYS A 254 11.75 10.22 1.21
N ASP A 255 11.98 9.35 0.24
CA ASP A 255 10.92 8.73 -0.53
C ASP A 255 10.46 7.42 0.14
N VAL A 256 9.16 7.25 0.26
CA VAL A 256 8.54 6.10 0.92
C VAL A 256 7.54 5.43 -0.02
N LEU A 257 7.53 4.11 -0.02
CA LEU A 257 6.51 3.28 -0.65
C LEU A 257 5.72 2.55 0.43
N ILE A 258 4.41 2.72 0.45
CA ILE A 258 3.54 1.97 1.36
C ILE A 258 2.53 1.11 0.60
N VAL A 259 2.42 -0.15 0.99
CA VAL A 259 1.45 -1.11 0.47
C VAL A 259 0.41 -1.40 1.55
N TYR A 260 -0.88 -1.36 1.20
CA TYR A 260 -1.98 -1.75 2.07
C TYR A 260 -2.63 -3.03 1.54
N ASP A 261 -2.32 -4.17 2.11
CA ASP A 261 -2.81 -5.49 1.67
C ASP A 261 -3.73 -6.13 2.72
N ASP A 262 -5.07 -5.95 2.67
CA ASP A 262 -5.84 -5.20 1.70
C ASP A 262 -6.87 -4.26 2.38
N LEU A 263 -7.27 -3.22 1.69
CA LEU A 263 -8.26 -2.26 2.18
C LEU A 263 -9.71 -2.80 2.14
N SER A 264 -9.99 -3.89 1.43
CA SER A 264 -11.29 -4.56 1.49
C SER A 264 -11.53 -5.11 2.89
N LYS A 265 -10.53 -5.78 3.47
CA LYS A 265 -10.59 -6.29 4.86
C LYS A 265 -10.58 -5.17 5.89
N HIS A 266 -9.86 -4.09 5.62
CA HIS A 266 -9.91 -2.88 6.43
C HIS A 266 -11.34 -2.33 6.54
N ALA A 267 -12.05 -2.22 5.43
CA ALA A 267 -13.44 -1.79 5.41
C ALA A 267 -14.36 -2.77 6.19
N VAL A 268 -14.14 -4.09 6.05
CA VAL A 268 -14.89 -5.11 6.80
C VAL A 268 -14.65 -4.98 8.31
N ALA A 269 -13.41 -4.78 8.74
CA ALA A 269 -13.08 -4.54 10.14
C ALA A 269 -13.80 -3.29 10.68
N TYR A 270 -13.79 -2.20 9.92
CA TYR A 270 -14.48 -0.96 10.29
C TYR A 270 -16.00 -1.13 10.35
N ARG A 271 -16.59 -1.90 9.42
CA ARG A 271 -18.00 -2.26 9.46
C ARG A 271 -18.34 -3.03 10.73
N ALA A 272 -17.55 -4.02 11.09
CA ALA A 272 -17.74 -4.81 12.30
C ALA A 272 -17.71 -3.91 13.55
N LEU A 273 -16.71 -3.05 13.68
CA LEU A 273 -16.62 -2.08 14.77
C LEU A 273 -17.83 -1.16 14.83
N SER A 274 -18.24 -0.59 13.70
CA SER A 274 -19.35 0.35 13.62
C SER A 274 -20.69 -0.28 14.04
N LEU A 275 -20.91 -1.53 13.65
CA LEU A 275 -22.10 -2.29 14.06
C LEU A 275 -22.08 -2.61 15.57
N LEU A 276 -20.92 -2.98 16.12
CA LEU A 276 -20.77 -3.26 17.56
C LEU A 276 -21.04 -2.02 18.43
N ILE A 277 -20.59 -0.83 18.00
CA ILE A 277 -20.89 0.42 18.69
C ILE A 277 -22.25 1.02 18.29
N ARG A 278 -23.07 0.26 17.54
CA ARG A 278 -24.44 0.59 17.13
C ARG A 278 -24.57 1.85 16.28
N ARG A 279 -23.57 2.16 15.45
CA ARG A 279 -23.71 3.17 14.40
C ARG A 279 -24.73 2.70 13.35
N PRO A 280 -25.59 3.58 12.83
CA PRO A 280 -26.57 3.19 11.82
C PRO A 280 -25.89 2.68 10.54
N PRO A 281 -26.25 1.49 10.05
CA PRO A 281 -25.67 0.94 8.84
C PRO A 281 -26.24 1.63 7.58
N GLY A 282 -25.40 1.81 6.58
CA GLY A 282 -25.76 2.23 5.23
C GLY A 282 -25.73 1.07 4.23
N ARG A 283 -25.30 1.37 2.98
CA ARG A 283 -25.17 0.38 1.91
C ARG A 283 -24.24 -0.78 2.33
N GLU A 284 -24.67 -2.01 2.08
CA GLU A 284 -23.97 -3.24 2.43
C GLU A 284 -23.55 -3.32 3.92
N ALA A 285 -24.36 -2.68 4.78
CA ALA A 285 -24.14 -2.53 6.22
C ALA A 285 -22.85 -1.75 6.59
N TYR A 286 -22.20 -1.09 5.68
CA TYR A 286 -21.11 -0.16 5.98
C TYR A 286 -21.65 1.12 6.62
N PRO A 287 -20.91 1.74 7.56
CA PRO A 287 -21.28 3.03 8.11
C PRO A 287 -21.17 4.14 7.05
N GLY A 288 -21.93 5.23 7.21
CA GLY A 288 -22.00 6.32 6.25
C GLY A 288 -20.66 7.02 5.95
N ASP A 289 -19.69 6.88 6.85
CA ASP A 289 -18.35 7.48 6.76
C ASP A 289 -17.28 6.55 6.21
N VAL A 290 -17.64 5.40 5.61
CA VAL A 290 -16.66 4.45 5.07
C VAL A 290 -15.83 5.04 3.93
N PHE A 291 -16.36 5.99 3.15
CA PHE A 291 -15.56 6.74 2.18
C PHE A 291 -14.45 7.53 2.87
N TYR A 292 -14.79 8.21 3.97
CA TYR A 292 -13.83 9.00 4.75
C TYR A 292 -12.77 8.12 5.43
N LEU A 293 -13.09 6.88 5.78
CA LEU A 293 -12.12 5.89 6.28
C LEU A 293 -10.91 5.77 5.36
N HIS A 294 -11.13 5.57 4.07
CA HIS A 294 -10.06 5.39 3.10
C HIS A 294 -9.52 6.71 2.57
N SER A 295 -10.35 7.74 2.41
CA SER A 295 -9.88 9.02 1.88
C SER A 295 -8.91 9.72 2.82
N ARG A 296 -9.21 9.75 4.14
CA ARG A 296 -8.28 10.37 5.11
C ARG A 296 -6.96 9.61 5.27
N LEU A 297 -6.94 8.31 4.96
CA LEU A 297 -5.71 7.50 4.90
C LEU A 297 -4.92 7.81 3.63
N LEU A 298 -5.55 7.67 2.47
CA LEU A 298 -4.89 7.75 1.17
C LEU A 298 -4.49 9.18 0.79
N GLU A 299 -5.20 10.20 1.28
CA GLU A 299 -4.80 11.60 1.10
C GLU A 299 -3.49 11.98 1.80
N ARG A 300 -3.02 11.17 2.76
CA ARG A 300 -1.71 11.34 3.40
C ARG A 300 -0.56 10.99 2.46
N ALA A 301 -0.81 10.18 1.43
CA ALA A 301 0.14 9.92 0.36
C ALA A 301 0.23 11.13 -0.55
N ALA A 302 1.43 11.69 -0.68
CA ALA A 302 1.71 12.89 -1.46
C ALA A 302 3.19 13.01 -1.77
N ARG A 303 3.53 13.89 -2.71
CA ARG A 303 4.87 14.43 -2.88
C ARG A 303 4.92 15.82 -2.26
N ILE A 304 5.86 16.03 -1.38
CA ILE A 304 6.02 17.28 -0.64
C ILE A 304 6.96 18.22 -1.42
N ALA A 305 6.65 19.50 -1.41
CA ALA A 305 7.49 20.51 -2.04
C ALA A 305 8.82 20.68 -1.27
N PRO A 306 9.94 20.99 -1.94
CA PRO A 306 11.26 21.09 -1.30
C PRO A 306 11.30 22.04 -0.11
N GLU A 307 10.51 23.11 -0.14
CA GLU A 307 10.41 24.11 0.93
C GLU A 307 9.81 23.54 2.22
N TYR A 308 9.11 22.41 2.12
CA TYR A 308 8.46 21.69 3.23
C TYR A 308 9.07 20.32 3.52
N GLY A 309 10.29 20.05 3.03
CA GLY A 309 11.04 18.82 3.27
C GLY A 309 11.35 17.97 2.03
N GLY A 310 10.54 18.05 0.98
CA GLY A 310 10.84 17.45 -0.33
C GLY A 310 10.64 15.94 -0.46
N GLY A 311 10.21 15.25 0.59
CA GLY A 311 9.97 13.81 0.57
C GLY A 311 8.69 13.40 -0.18
N SER A 312 8.48 12.09 -0.30
CA SER A 312 7.25 11.55 -0.88
C SER A 312 6.77 10.29 -0.16
N LEU A 313 5.46 10.09 -0.16
CA LEU A 313 4.81 8.84 0.26
C LEU A 313 3.94 8.34 -0.89
N THR A 314 4.35 7.26 -1.51
CA THR A 314 3.61 6.59 -2.60
C THR A 314 2.79 5.46 -2.02
N ALA A 315 1.50 5.41 -2.30
CA ALA A 315 0.61 4.39 -1.77
C ALA A 315 0.16 3.41 -2.86
N LEU A 316 0.27 2.12 -2.56
CA LEU A 316 -0.28 1.01 -3.33
C LEU A 316 -1.36 0.31 -2.50
N PRO A 317 -2.59 0.84 -2.43
CA PRO A 317 -3.70 0.12 -1.83
C PRO A 317 -4.09 -1.08 -2.70
N ILE A 318 -4.45 -2.17 -2.05
CA ILE A 318 -4.98 -3.38 -2.69
C ILE A 318 -6.46 -3.50 -2.36
N ILE A 319 -7.27 -3.76 -3.37
CA ILE A 319 -8.71 -4.07 -3.26
C ILE A 319 -8.98 -5.43 -3.89
N GLU A 320 -9.74 -6.26 -3.18
CA GLU A 320 -10.23 -7.54 -3.68
C GLU A 320 -11.62 -7.36 -4.26
N THR A 321 -11.80 -7.81 -5.52
CA THR A 321 -13.11 -7.90 -6.17
C THR A 321 -13.66 -9.32 -6.10
N GLN A 322 -14.94 -9.46 -6.43
CA GLN A 322 -15.61 -10.75 -6.64
C GLN A 322 -16.14 -10.78 -8.09
N ALA A 323 -15.74 -11.81 -8.84
CA ALA A 323 -16.11 -11.95 -10.25
C ALA A 323 -15.83 -10.71 -11.12
N GLY A 324 -14.74 -10.00 -10.83
CA GLY A 324 -14.33 -8.81 -11.57
C GLY A 324 -15.23 -7.58 -11.37
N ASP A 325 -16.15 -7.60 -10.39
CA ASP A 325 -17.10 -6.48 -10.17
C ASP A 325 -16.39 -5.27 -9.53
N VAL A 326 -15.99 -4.33 -10.37
CA VAL A 326 -15.43 -3.02 -9.96
C VAL A 326 -16.51 -2.01 -9.57
N SER A 327 -17.79 -2.31 -9.81
CA SER A 327 -18.93 -1.42 -9.49
C SER A 327 -19.43 -1.60 -8.05
N ALA A 328 -18.91 -2.58 -7.33
CA ALA A 328 -19.21 -2.79 -5.91
C ALA A 328 -18.83 -1.58 -5.06
N TYR A 329 -19.41 -1.46 -3.86
CA TYR A 329 -19.34 -0.23 -3.07
C TYR A 329 -17.92 0.18 -2.67
N ILE A 330 -17.13 -0.72 -2.09
CA ILE A 330 -15.76 -0.39 -1.67
C ILE A 330 -14.81 -0.17 -2.85
N PRO A 331 -14.78 -1.03 -3.90
CA PRO A 331 -14.01 -0.76 -5.11
C PRO A 331 -14.25 0.63 -5.70
N THR A 332 -15.52 1.00 -5.91
CA THR A 332 -15.90 2.31 -6.48
C THR A 332 -15.38 3.48 -5.65
N ASN A 333 -15.47 3.37 -4.31
CA ASN A 333 -14.95 4.41 -3.41
C ASN A 333 -13.43 4.57 -3.56
N VAL A 334 -12.68 3.47 -3.54
CA VAL A 334 -11.22 3.54 -3.59
C VAL A 334 -10.71 3.97 -4.98
N ILE A 335 -11.35 3.53 -6.07
CA ILE A 335 -11.06 4.02 -7.43
C ILE A 335 -11.20 5.55 -7.52
N SER A 336 -12.22 6.13 -6.86
CA SER A 336 -12.44 7.58 -6.88
C SER A 336 -11.42 8.36 -6.06
N ILE A 337 -10.85 7.76 -5.01
CA ILE A 337 -9.85 8.39 -4.13
C ILE A 337 -8.44 8.34 -4.76
N THR A 338 -8.14 7.29 -5.52
CA THR A 338 -6.80 7.05 -6.07
C THR A 338 -6.52 7.79 -7.38
N ASP A 339 -5.26 7.89 -7.75
CA ASP A 339 -4.79 8.56 -8.97
C ASP A 339 -4.70 7.60 -10.16
N GLY A 340 -5.34 6.45 -10.07
CA GLY A 340 -5.39 5.42 -11.07
C GLY A 340 -5.54 4.03 -10.47
N GLN A 341 -5.65 3.02 -11.34
CA GLN A 341 -5.77 1.63 -10.96
C GLN A 341 -5.06 0.68 -11.93
N ILE A 342 -4.47 -0.35 -11.36
CA ILE A 342 -3.95 -1.53 -12.05
C ILE A 342 -4.96 -2.64 -11.87
N PHE A 343 -5.69 -2.99 -12.92
CA PHE A 343 -6.69 -4.03 -12.90
C PHE A 343 -6.12 -5.38 -13.30
N LEU A 344 -6.27 -6.38 -12.44
CA LEU A 344 -5.83 -7.76 -12.69
C LEU A 344 -7.04 -8.62 -13.04
N GLU A 345 -7.00 -9.18 -14.24
CA GLU A 345 -8.07 -9.96 -14.82
C GLU A 345 -7.85 -11.46 -14.61
N THR A 346 -8.87 -12.15 -14.09
CA THR A 346 -8.84 -13.59 -13.80
C THR A 346 -8.64 -14.42 -15.07
N GLU A 347 -9.27 -14.03 -16.18
CA GLU A 347 -9.15 -14.75 -17.46
C GLU A 347 -7.72 -14.70 -18.00
N LEU A 348 -7.06 -13.53 -17.95
CA LEU A 348 -5.65 -13.39 -18.33
C LEU A 348 -4.75 -14.26 -17.46
N PHE A 349 -5.02 -14.30 -16.14
CA PHE A 349 -4.25 -15.10 -15.20
C PHE A 349 -4.33 -16.59 -15.53
N HIS A 350 -5.54 -17.09 -15.82
CA HIS A 350 -5.77 -18.48 -16.20
C HIS A 350 -5.22 -18.82 -17.60
N ALA A 351 -5.23 -17.84 -18.53
CA ALA A 351 -4.60 -17.99 -19.83
C ALA A 351 -3.06 -17.97 -19.78
N GLY A 352 -2.46 -17.85 -18.58
CA GLY A 352 -1.00 -17.86 -18.41
C GLY A 352 -0.33 -16.53 -18.74
N VAL A 353 -1.10 -15.44 -18.86
CA VAL A 353 -0.56 -14.08 -18.96
C VAL A 353 -0.32 -13.57 -17.54
N ARG A 354 0.94 -13.50 -17.14
CA ARG A 354 1.36 -13.08 -15.79
C ARG A 354 2.50 -12.07 -15.89
N PRO A 355 2.35 -10.88 -15.28
CA PRO A 355 1.21 -10.39 -14.50
C PRO A 355 -0.06 -10.24 -15.35
N ALA A 356 -1.22 -10.52 -14.75
CA ALA A 356 -2.51 -10.52 -15.44
C ALA A 356 -3.11 -9.11 -15.58
N VAL A 357 -2.28 -8.14 -15.91
CA VAL A 357 -2.67 -6.72 -16.05
C VAL A 357 -3.51 -6.52 -17.30
N ASN A 358 -4.69 -5.96 -17.15
CA ASN A 358 -5.51 -5.51 -18.27
C ASN A 358 -5.27 -4.01 -18.53
N PRO A 359 -4.50 -3.62 -19.57
CA PRO A 359 -4.17 -2.23 -19.84
C PRO A 359 -5.34 -1.43 -20.42
N GLY A 360 -6.41 -2.10 -20.87
CA GLY A 360 -7.62 -1.44 -21.41
C GLY A 360 -8.43 -0.70 -20.36
N ILE A 361 -8.50 -1.25 -19.16
CA ILE A 361 -9.24 -0.70 -18.01
C ILE A 361 -8.33 -0.21 -16.88
N SER A 362 -7.03 -0.40 -17.02
CA SER A 362 -6.03 0.15 -16.11
C SER A 362 -5.64 1.56 -16.54
N VAL A 363 -5.51 2.46 -15.57
CA VAL A 363 -5.24 3.88 -15.81
C VAL A 363 -4.24 4.40 -14.80
N SER A 364 -3.25 5.17 -15.25
CA SER A 364 -2.47 6.08 -14.41
C SER A 364 -2.80 7.52 -14.79
N ARG A 365 -3.32 8.30 -13.85
CA ARG A 365 -3.65 9.73 -14.10
C ARG A 365 -2.40 10.60 -14.18
N VAL A 366 -1.28 10.16 -13.64
CA VAL A 366 0.03 10.82 -13.78
C VAL A 366 0.62 10.49 -15.16
N GLY A 367 0.49 9.25 -15.59
CA GLY A 367 0.87 8.80 -16.92
C GLY A 367 2.34 9.07 -17.24
N GLY A 368 2.63 9.50 -18.46
CA GLY A 368 3.99 9.73 -18.95
C GLY A 368 4.82 10.75 -18.17
N ASN A 369 4.24 11.54 -17.25
CA ASN A 369 5.01 12.39 -16.35
C ASN A 369 5.78 11.58 -15.29
N ALA A 370 5.35 10.35 -15.03
CA ALA A 370 6.02 9.37 -14.16
C ALA A 370 6.91 8.39 -14.93
N GLN A 371 7.35 8.74 -16.14
CA GLN A 371 8.26 7.93 -16.93
C GLN A 371 9.51 8.73 -17.32
N ILE A 372 10.66 8.04 -17.38
CA ILE A 372 11.84 8.60 -18.06
C ILE A 372 11.54 8.77 -19.56
N LYS A 373 12.21 9.71 -20.22
CA LYS A 373 11.95 10.03 -21.64
C LYS A 373 12.15 8.81 -22.56
N ALA A 374 13.13 7.97 -22.26
CA ALA A 374 13.39 6.72 -22.98
C ALA A 374 12.18 5.78 -22.91
N MET A 375 11.64 5.53 -21.72
CA MET A 375 10.45 4.70 -21.55
C MET A 375 9.24 5.32 -22.25
N LYS A 376 9.03 6.63 -22.11
CA LYS A 376 7.92 7.34 -22.77
C LYS A 376 7.95 7.19 -24.29
N LYS A 377 9.15 7.15 -24.91
CA LYS A 377 9.31 6.97 -26.36
C LYS A 377 8.83 5.60 -26.83
N VAL A 378 9.03 4.54 -26.03
CA VAL A 378 8.61 3.16 -26.37
C VAL A 378 7.18 2.85 -25.92
N SER A 379 6.73 3.41 -24.82
CA SER A 379 5.42 3.08 -24.21
C SER A 379 4.22 3.59 -25.01
N GLY A 380 4.35 4.72 -25.69
CA GLY A 380 3.26 5.29 -26.49
C GLY A 380 2.79 4.34 -27.61
N PRO A 381 3.68 3.91 -28.51
CA PRO A 381 3.34 2.90 -29.51
C PRO A 381 2.92 1.56 -28.93
N LEU A 382 3.56 1.09 -27.85
CA LEU A 382 3.26 -0.19 -27.22
C LEU A 382 1.80 -0.29 -26.78
N LYS A 383 1.29 0.73 -26.08
CA LYS A 383 -0.09 0.74 -25.59
C LYS A 383 -1.10 0.68 -26.75
N LEU A 384 -0.82 1.39 -27.83
CA LEU A 384 -1.66 1.39 -29.02
C LEU A 384 -1.67 0.01 -29.69
N LEU A 385 -0.50 -0.57 -29.93
CA LEU A 385 -0.35 -1.89 -30.55
C LEU A 385 -1.03 -2.98 -29.74
N TYR A 386 -0.86 -2.95 -28.42
CA TYR A 386 -1.51 -3.91 -27.54
C TYR A 386 -3.05 -3.76 -27.56
N SER A 387 -3.58 -2.54 -27.56
CA SER A 387 -5.03 -2.31 -27.65
C SER A 387 -5.61 -2.82 -28.97
N GLN A 388 -4.93 -2.53 -30.10
CA GLN A 388 -5.32 -3.05 -31.41
C GLN A 388 -5.28 -4.58 -31.46
N TYR A 389 -4.26 -5.19 -30.88
CA TYR A 389 -4.18 -6.66 -30.78
C TYR A 389 -5.37 -7.24 -30.03
N ARG A 390 -5.75 -6.67 -28.87
CA ARG A 390 -6.89 -7.16 -28.08
C ARG A 390 -8.20 -7.08 -28.83
N GLU A 391 -8.42 -6.01 -29.58
CA GLU A 391 -9.59 -5.88 -30.46
C GLU A 391 -9.59 -6.95 -31.55
N LEU A 392 -8.47 -7.09 -32.28
CA LEU A 392 -8.35 -8.07 -33.35
C LEU A 392 -8.45 -9.51 -32.82
N GLN A 393 -7.92 -9.82 -31.65
CA GLN A 393 -8.01 -11.14 -31.04
C GLN A 393 -9.46 -11.57 -30.81
N SER A 394 -10.32 -10.65 -30.38
CA SER A 394 -11.74 -10.96 -30.21
C SER A 394 -12.44 -11.25 -31.54
N PHE A 395 -12.10 -10.54 -32.61
CA PHE A 395 -12.63 -10.79 -33.96
C PHE A 395 -12.09 -12.07 -34.58
N ALA A 396 -10.79 -12.38 -34.37
CA ALA A 396 -10.15 -13.57 -34.93
C ALA A 396 -10.76 -14.89 -34.44
N GLN A 397 -11.40 -14.89 -33.27
CA GLN A 397 -12.13 -16.07 -32.75
C GLN A 397 -13.39 -16.39 -33.57
N PHE A 398 -13.94 -15.46 -34.33
CA PHE A 398 -15.19 -15.60 -35.07
C PHE A 398 -15.01 -15.66 -36.60
N GLY A 399 -13.82 -15.39 -37.14
CA GLY A 399 -13.56 -15.30 -38.58
C GLY A 399 -12.47 -16.25 -39.08
N SER A 400 -12.76 -16.97 -40.17
CA SER A 400 -11.82 -17.93 -40.77
C SER A 400 -10.84 -17.33 -41.80
N ASP A 401 -11.15 -16.18 -42.39
CA ASP A 401 -10.33 -15.54 -43.44
C ASP A 401 -9.85 -14.16 -43.00
N LEU A 402 -8.66 -14.12 -42.40
CA LEU A 402 -8.00 -12.87 -42.06
C LEU A 402 -7.04 -12.47 -43.18
N ASP A 403 -7.01 -11.19 -43.52
CA ASP A 403 -6.05 -10.64 -44.47
C ASP A 403 -4.60 -10.67 -43.92
N ALA A 404 -3.62 -10.45 -44.80
CA ALA A 404 -2.20 -10.54 -44.44
C ALA A 404 -1.80 -9.48 -43.38
N ASP A 405 -2.35 -8.27 -43.43
CA ASP A 405 -2.06 -7.19 -42.50
C ASP A 405 -2.59 -7.50 -41.10
N THR A 406 -3.82 -8.02 -41.04
CA THR A 406 -4.42 -8.45 -39.79
C THR A 406 -3.64 -9.60 -39.15
N LYS A 407 -3.19 -10.58 -39.91
CA LYS A 407 -2.31 -11.67 -39.47
C LYS A 407 -0.97 -11.15 -38.91
N ALA A 408 -0.34 -10.19 -39.60
CA ALA A 408 0.90 -9.57 -39.13
C ALA A 408 0.72 -8.84 -37.82
N ARG A 409 -0.36 -8.06 -37.64
CA ARG A 409 -0.68 -7.36 -36.39
C ARG A 409 -0.97 -8.31 -35.25
N LEU A 410 -1.68 -9.40 -35.49
CA LEU A 410 -1.90 -10.44 -34.51
C LEU A 410 -0.58 -11.09 -34.06
N ALA A 411 0.28 -11.43 -35.00
CA ALA A 411 1.60 -12.01 -34.71
C ALA A 411 2.49 -11.05 -33.90
N GLN A 412 2.49 -9.74 -34.22
CA GLN A 412 3.18 -8.73 -33.42
C GLN A 412 2.58 -8.62 -32.01
N GLY A 413 1.26 -8.63 -31.91
CA GLY A 413 0.56 -8.57 -30.63
C GLY A 413 0.86 -9.78 -29.74
N GLU A 414 0.94 -10.98 -30.27
CA GLU A 414 1.35 -12.18 -29.53
C GLU A 414 2.77 -12.06 -28.97
N ARG A 415 3.70 -11.47 -29.74
CA ARG A 415 5.06 -11.17 -29.27
C ARG A 415 5.08 -10.12 -28.18
N ILE A 416 4.25 -9.08 -28.30
CA ILE A 416 4.07 -8.08 -27.24
C ILE A 416 3.61 -8.74 -25.94
N VAL A 417 2.60 -9.61 -26.00
CA VAL A 417 2.12 -10.35 -24.84
C VAL A 417 3.23 -11.24 -24.25
N ALA A 418 4.00 -11.92 -25.09
CA ALA A 418 5.12 -12.76 -24.66
C ALA A 418 6.20 -11.97 -23.93
N VAL A 419 6.58 -10.79 -24.46
CA VAL A 419 7.54 -9.86 -23.82
C VAL A 419 7.01 -9.31 -22.50
N LEU A 420 5.72 -9.01 -22.40
CA LEU A 420 5.11 -8.45 -21.18
C LEU A 420 4.94 -9.48 -20.06
N LYS A 421 5.00 -10.79 -20.38
CA LYS A 421 5.05 -11.83 -19.35
C LYS A 421 6.33 -11.70 -18.53
N GLN A 422 6.20 -11.92 -17.24
CA GLN A 422 7.31 -11.80 -16.31
C GLN A 422 7.07 -12.70 -15.09
N ASP A 423 8.10 -13.44 -14.71
CA ASP A 423 8.05 -14.27 -13.52
C ASP A 423 8.04 -13.43 -12.23
N LYS A 424 7.42 -13.97 -11.19
CA LYS A 424 7.46 -13.36 -9.85
C LYS A 424 8.89 -13.27 -9.33
N THR A 425 9.16 -12.27 -8.52
CA THR A 425 10.46 -12.00 -7.89
C THR A 425 11.61 -11.79 -8.88
N SER A 426 11.28 -11.37 -10.10
CA SER A 426 12.23 -11.11 -11.17
C SER A 426 12.04 -9.70 -11.76
N PRO A 427 12.18 -8.64 -10.93
CA PRO A 427 12.05 -7.29 -11.42
C PRO A 427 13.16 -6.96 -12.43
N VAL A 428 12.80 -6.24 -13.48
CA VAL A 428 13.70 -5.87 -14.58
C VAL A 428 14.07 -4.39 -14.46
N ALA A 429 15.36 -4.06 -14.59
CA ALA A 429 15.82 -2.67 -14.57
C ALA A 429 15.26 -1.89 -15.77
N VAL A 430 15.00 -0.60 -15.59
CA VAL A 430 14.30 0.22 -16.59
C VAL A 430 15.02 0.30 -17.93
N GLU A 431 16.35 0.35 -17.94
CA GLU A 431 17.17 0.35 -19.15
C GLU A 431 17.01 -0.94 -19.96
N LEU A 432 16.90 -2.08 -19.30
CA LEU A 432 16.65 -3.38 -19.94
C LEU A 432 15.20 -3.49 -20.43
N GLN A 433 14.24 -2.96 -19.65
CA GLN A 433 12.85 -2.86 -20.09
C GLN A 433 12.74 -2.03 -21.38
N VAL A 434 13.41 -0.87 -21.45
CA VAL A 434 13.43 -0.01 -22.64
C VAL A 434 13.99 -0.79 -23.83
N ALA A 435 15.06 -1.58 -23.66
CA ALA A 435 15.68 -2.34 -24.75
C ALA A 435 14.73 -3.38 -25.35
N ILE A 436 14.13 -4.25 -24.54
CA ILE A 436 13.25 -5.31 -25.04
C ILE A 436 11.92 -4.75 -25.57
N LEU A 437 11.38 -3.69 -24.92
CA LEU A 437 10.17 -3.03 -25.40
C LEU A 437 10.43 -2.29 -26.73
N TYR A 438 11.61 -1.68 -26.90
CA TYR A 438 12.02 -1.11 -28.17
C TYR A 438 12.03 -2.17 -29.28
N ALA A 439 12.64 -3.32 -29.02
CA ALA A 439 12.72 -4.43 -29.98
C ALA A 439 11.34 -4.91 -30.44
N VAL A 440 10.39 -5.10 -29.53
CA VAL A 440 9.06 -5.60 -29.90
C VAL A 440 8.18 -4.56 -30.56
N VAL A 441 8.29 -3.29 -30.17
CA VAL A 441 7.53 -2.17 -30.76
C VAL A 441 7.95 -1.90 -32.20
N HIS A 442 9.25 -2.02 -32.51
CA HIS A 442 9.81 -1.83 -33.84
C HIS A 442 9.84 -3.12 -34.67
N ASP A 443 9.11 -4.17 -34.26
CA ASP A 443 8.97 -5.45 -34.93
C ASP A 443 10.33 -6.18 -35.25
N MET A 444 11.38 -5.84 -34.46
CA MET A 444 12.70 -6.47 -34.60
C MET A 444 12.69 -7.97 -34.22
N LEU A 445 11.62 -8.42 -33.55
CA LEU A 445 11.43 -9.81 -33.13
C LEU A 445 10.56 -10.63 -34.10
N ALA A 446 10.28 -10.13 -35.31
CA ALA A 446 9.42 -10.80 -36.30
C ALA A 446 9.86 -12.22 -36.62
N ASP A 447 11.19 -12.45 -36.67
CA ASP A 447 11.80 -13.73 -37.00
C ASP A 447 11.93 -14.69 -35.79
N VAL A 448 11.65 -14.21 -34.58
CA VAL A 448 11.75 -15.01 -33.35
C VAL A 448 10.41 -15.68 -33.09
N PRO A 449 10.36 -17.02 -32.97
CA PRO A 449 9.15 -17.73 -32.55
C PRO A 449 8.66 -17.26 -31.19
N VAL A 450 7.34 -17.13 -31.04
CA VAL A 450 6.71 -16.59 -29.80
C VAL A 450 7.16 -17.37 -28.56
N GLU A 451 7.26 -18.68 -28.67
CA GLU A 451 7.67 -19.60 -27.59
C GLU A 451 9.13 -19.39 -27.15
N LYS A 452 9.97 -18.83 -28.03
CA LYS A 452 11.39 -18.57 -27.77
C LYS A 452 11.68 -17.15 -27.30
N ILE A 453 10.67 -16.28 -27.24
CA ILE A 453 10.86 -14.88 -26.80
C ILE A 453 11.41 -14.79 -25.36
N PRO A 454 10.96 -15.58 -24.37
CA PRO A 454 11.55 -15.52 -23.03
C PRO A 454 13.05 -15.90 -23.01
N ASP A 455 13.47 -16.87 -23.82
CA ASP A 455 14.87 -17.28 -23.95
C ASP A 455 15.70 -16.19 -24.62
N PHE A 456 15.17 -15.57 -25.69
CA PHE A 456 15.79 -14.44 -26.35
C PHE A 456 15.93 -13.23 -25.44
N GLU A 457 14.89 -12.90 -24.66
CA GLU A 457 14.93 -11.80 -23.68
C GLU A 457 16.06 -12.01 -22.68
N LYS A 458 16.19 -13.21 -22.15
CA LYS A 458 17.27 -13.56 -21.22
C LYS A 458 18.64 -13.39 -21.85
N GLU A 459 18.85 -13.92 -23.05
CA GLU A 459 20.11 -13.79 -23.77
C GLU A 459 20.44 -12.34 -24.13
N LEU A 460 19.43 -11.55 -24.54
CA LEU A 460 19.59 -10.12 -24.78
C LEU A 460 20.03 -9.37 -23.53
N PHE A 461 19.43 -9.65 -22.39
CA PHE A 461 19.79 -9.00 -21.13
C PHE A 461 21.21 -9.37 -20.71
N GLU A 462 21.58 -10.64 -20.78
CA GLU A 462 22.94 -11.11 -20.49
C GLU A 462 23.96 -10.45 -21.45
N TYR A 463 23.66 -10.37 -22.74
CA TYR A 463 24.50 -9.73 -23.73
C TYR A 463 24.68 -8.24 -23.46
N LEU A 464 23.59 -7.50 -23.23
CA LEU A 464 23.63 -6.06 -22.95
C LEU A 464 24.43 -5.73 -21.69
N VAL A 465 24.24 -6.50 -20.63
CA VAL A 465 24.98 -6.29 -19.37
C VAL A 465 26.46 -6.62 -19.53
N ALA A 466 26.81 -7.62 -20.35
CA ALA A 466 28.20 -8.04 -20.53
C ALA A 466 29.00 -7.18 -21.50
N THR A 467 28.37 -6.62 -22.55
CA THR A 467 29.05 -5.96 -23.65
C THR A 467 28.68 -4.50 -23.88
N GLU A 468 27.51 -4.07 -23.43
CA GLU A 468 26.95 -2.75 -23.74
C GLU A 468 26.64 -1.95 -22.46
N ASP A 469 27.48 -2.10 -21.41
CA ASP A 469 27.27 -1.41 -20.12
C ASP A 469 27.24 0.12 -20.26
N GLU A 470 28.06 0.70 -21.15
CA GLU A 470 28.04 2.14 -21.45
C GLU A 470 26.69 2.62 -22.03
N LEU A 471 26.07 1.80 -22.89
CA LEU A 471 24.73 2.07 -23.44
C LEU A 471 23.68 2.05 -22.32
N LEU A 472 23.70 1.00 -21.49
CA LEU A 472 22.78 0.88 -20.37
C LEU A 472 22.97 2.01 -19.34
N ALA A 473 24.23 2.34 -19.03
CA ALA A 473 24.56 3.46 -18.15
C ALA A 473 24.05 4.80 -18.70
N SER A 474 24.21 5.05 -19.99
CA SER A 474 23.68 6.24 -20.65
C SER A 474 22.17 6.34 -20.52
N ILE A 475 21.42 5.26 -20.72
CA ILE A 475 19.95 5.25 -20.55
C ILE A 475 19.58 5.47 -19.09
N ARG A 476 20.30 4.85 -18.16
CA ARG A 476 20.05 4.96 -16.71
C ARG A 476 20.26 6.37 -16.20
N GLU A 477 21.37 7.00 -16.58
CA GLU A 477 21.77 8.32 -16.07
C GLU A 477 21.03 9.48 -16.75
N THR A 478 20.90 9.44 -18.07
CA THR A 478 20.26 10.52 -18.83
C THR A 478 18.74 10.38 -18.91
N GLY A 479 18.23 9.17 -18.75
CA GLY A 479 16.82 8.83 -18.95
C GLY A 479 16.33 9.03 -20.38
N THR A 480 17.22 9.10 -21.38
CA THR A 480 16.87 9.44 -22.76
C THR A 480 17.41 8.42 -23.76
N LEU A 481 16.70 8.28 -24.88
CA LEU A 481 17.20 7.59 -26.08
C LEU A 481 17.50 8.66 -27.13
N THR A 482 18.79 9.00 -27.29
CA THR A 482 19.29 9.86 -28.37
C THR A 482 19.38 9.04 -29.68
N ASP A 483 19.56 9.70 -30.81
CA ASP A 483 19.72 8.99 -32.09
C ASP A 483 20.97 8.07 -32.11
N GLU A 484 22.04 8.48 -31.41
CA GLU A 484 23.24 7.66 -31.27
C GLU A 484 22.98 6.43 -30.38
N THR A 485 22.36 6.61 -29.19
CA THR A 485 22.04 5.48 -28.32
C THR A 485 21.01 4.54 -28.96
N THR A 486 20.07 5.09 -29.73
CA THR A 486 19.10 4.30 -30.48
C THR A 486 19.78 3.39 -31.50
N LYS A 487 20.73 3.92 -32.30
CA LYS A 487 21.49 3.11 -33.28
C LYS A 487 22.31 2.01 -32.60
N LYS A 488 23.02 2.33 -31.53
CA LYS A 488 23.77 1.34 -30.74
C LYS A 488 22.87 0.24 -30.20
N LEU A 489 21.66 0.62 -29.71
CA LEU A 489 20.67 -0.33 -29.23
C LEU A 489 20.19 -1.27 -30.37
N GLU A 490 19.86 -0.73 -31.54
CA GLU A 490 19.46 -1.51 -32.72
C GLU A 490 20.55 -2.48 -33.17
N GLU A 491 21.79 -2.03 -33.20
CA GLU A 491 22.96 -2.86 -33.54
C GLU A 491 23.13 -3.99 -32.51
N ALA A 492 23.02 -3.69 -31.23
CA ALA A 492 23.11 -4.67 -30.13
C ALA A 492 22.00 -5.74 -30.23
N ILE A 493 20.75 -5.31 -30.45
CA ILE A 493 19.60 -6.22 -30.60
C ILE A 493 19.80 -7.13 -31.82
N ASN A 494 20.22 -6.59 -32.99
CA ASN A 494 20.45 -7.36 -34.19
C ASN A 494 21.60 -8.35 -34.01
N THR A 495 22.70 -7.94 -33.38
CA THR A 495 23.85 -8.83 -33.10
C THR A 495 23.44 -9.99 -32.19
N CYS A 496 22.66 -9.71 -31.16
CA CYS A 496 22.12 -10.74 -30.26
C CYS A 496 21.20 -11.70 -31.05
N LYS A 497 20.31 -11.15 -31.89
CA LYS A 497 19.37 -11.96 -32.70
C LYS A 497 20.11 -12.91 -33.69
N GLU A 498 21.18 -12.43 -34.33
CA GLU A 498 21.99 -13.27 -35.20
C GLU A 498 22.68 -14.44 -34.46
N ARG A 499 23.05 -14.25 -33.21
CA ARG A 499 23.63 -15.30 -32.35
C ARG A 499 22.56 -16.31 -31.91
N PHE A 500 21.39 -15.81 -31.57
CA PHE A 500 20.27 -16.62 -31.08
C PHE A 500 19.68 -17.53 -32.17
N THR A 501 19.72 -17.10 -33.44
CA THR A 501 19.15 -17.86 -34.57
C THR A 501 20.13 -18.84 -35.20
N LYS A 502 21.42 -18.80 -34.87
CA LYS A 502 22.46 -19.78 -35.27
C LYS A 502 22.47 -20.96 -34.31
#